data_9d305a778229fe9c7ece01e18a6f2ce4
#
_entry.id   9d305a778229fe9c7ece01e18a6f2ce4
#
_cell.length_a   1.000
_cell.length_b   1.000
_cell.length_c   1.000
_cell.angle_alpha   90.00
_cell.angle_beta   90.00
_cell.angle_gamma   90.00
#
_symmetry.space_group_name_H-M   'P 1'
#
loop_
_entity.id
_entity.type
_entity.pdbx_description
1 polymer ?
#
loop_
_entity_poly.entity_id
_entity_poly.type
_entity_poly.pdbx_seq_one_letter_code
_entity_poly.pdbx_strand_id
1 'polypeptide(L)'
;MPTDILTHRYIMYTDGNGDQVFLEARDQSFMKEYWPNFTSTSAPKYYSVFDEDTFYLAPTPDQSYVTQLGYIRRPLQLSSTNTTTWISTNAPEALFYAVLIQAHSYTKGPLDMLQYFEKSYGQAIQGLGVEQQGRGRRDEYRDGVLRIPIKSVSPGP
;
A
#
# COMPACT_ATOMS: atom_id res chain seq x y z
N MET A 1 -7.56 8.78 -11.35
CA MET A 1 -7.27 7.82 -10.27
C MET A 1 -8.33 7.89 -9.17
N PRO A 2 -8.45 6.91 -8.26
CA PRO A 2 -9.27 7.06 -7.05
C PRO A 2 -8.73 8.19 -6.17
N THR A 3 -9.63 9.02 -5.63
CA THR A 3 -9.24 10.19 -4.80
C THR A 3 -8.73 9.82 -3.41
N ASP A 4 -8.89 8.56 -3.00
CA ASP A 4 -8.48 8.02 -1.71
C ASP A 4 -7.13 7.27 -1.76
N ILE A 5 -6.41 7.34 -2.87
CA ILE A 5 -5.12 6.66 -3.04
C ILE A 5 -4.04 7.29 -2.15
N LEU A 6 -3.29 6.44 -1.43
CA LEU A 6 -2.06 6.83 -0.73
C LEU A 6 -0.83 6.41 -1.50
N THR A 7 -0.81 5.15 -1.95
CA THR A 7 0.32 4.57 -2.67
C THR A 7 -0.20 3.50 -3.60
N HIS A 8 0.20 3.56 -4.86
CA HIS A 8 -0.04 2.48 -5.81
C HIS A 8 0.93 1.32 -5.56
N ARG A 9 0.49 0.11 -5.85
CA ARG A 9 1.33 -1.10 -5.74
C ARG A 9 1.64 -1.70 -7.09
N TYR A 10 0.62 -1.85 -7.91
CA TYR A 10 0.74 -2.38 -9.27
C TYR A 10 -0.40 -1.89 -10.14
N ILE A 11 -0.15 -1.88 -11.42
CA ILE A 11 -1.17 -1.71 -12.46
C ILE A 11 -1.08 -2.92 -13.37
N MET A 12 -2.21 -3.49 -13.72
CA MET A 12 -2.31 -4.53 -14.73
C MET A 12 -3.51 -4.28 -15.63
N TYR A 13 -3.50 -4.85 -16.80
CA TYR A 13 -4.63 -4.82 -17.71
C TYR A 13 -4.97 -6.22 -18.20
N THR A 14 -6.18 -6.41 -18.70
CA THR A 14 -6.60 -7.64 -19.35
C THR A 14 -6.45 -7.46 -20.85
N ASP A 15 -5.70 -8.34 -21.50
CA ASP A 15 -5.49 -8.33 -22.94
C ASP A 15 -6.71 -8.89 -23.71
N GLY A 16 -6.61 -8.93 -25.06
CA GLY A 16 -7.69 -9.43 -25.90
C GLY A 16 -7.98 -10.94 -25.76
N ASN A 17 -7.06 -11.69 -25.16
CA ASN A 17 -7.18 -13.13 -24.90
C ASN A 17 -7.77 -13.43 -23.51
N GLY A 18 -7.90 -12.40 -22.65
CA GLY A 18 -8.31 -12.54 -21.27
C GLY A 18 -7.14 -12.72 -20.29
N ASP A 19 -5.90 -12.63 -20.75
CA ASP A 19 -4.71 -12.75 -19.90
C ASP A 19 -4.42 -11.44 -19.17
N GLN A 20 -3.97 -11.57 -17.91
CA GLN A 20 -3.59 -10.43 -17.09
C GLN A 20 -2.12 -10.08 -17.29
N VAL A 21 -1.88 -8.87 -17.78
CA VAL A 21 -0.54 -8.33 -18.03
C VAL A 21 -0.20 -7.24 -17.03
N PHE A 22 0.86 -7.46 -16.26
CA PHE A 22 1.37 -6.45 -15.30
C PHE A 22 2.20 -5.40 -16.04
N LEU A 23 1.97 -4.13 -15.71
CA LEU A 23 2.79 -3.03 -16.16
C LEU A 23 3.97 -2.84 -15.20
N GLU A 24 5.13 -2.56 -15.76
CA GLU A 24 6.34 -2.29 -14.98
C GLU A 24 6.44 -0.80 -14.66
N ALA A 25 6.67 -0.46 -13.38
CA ALA A 25 6.86 0.92 -12.96
C ALA A 25 8.21 1.46 -13.45
N ARG A 26 8.20 2.62 -14.10
CA ARG A 26 9.39 3.31 -14.58
C ARG A 26 9.32 4.80 -14.27
N ASP A 27 10.48 5.47 -14.33
CA ASP A 27 10.54 6.91 -14.18
C ASP A 27 10.04 7.65 -15.41
N GLN A 28 9.56 8.89 -15.25
CA GLN A 28 9.03 9.68 -16.36
C GLN A 28 10.08 9.98 -17.44
N SER A 29 11.34 10.15 -17.06
CA SER A 29 12.44 10.37 -18.00
C SER A 29 12.64 9.17 -18.93
N PHE A 30 12.66 7.95 -18.36
CA PHE A 30 12.70 6.71 -19.13
C PHE A 30 11.51 6.60 -20.08
N MET A 31 10.30 6.93 -19.63
CA MET A 31 9.09 6.84 -20.45
C MET A 31 9.16 7.71 -21.70
N LYS A 32 9.67 8.95 -21.55
CA LYS A 32 9.84 9.89 -22.66
C LYS A 32 10.95 9.47 -23.62
N GLU A 33 12.02 8.88 -23.11
CA GLU A 33 13.11 8.37 -23.93
C GLU A 33 12.70 7.10 -24.67
N TYR A 34 12.04 6.17 -24.00
CA TYR A 34 11.58 4.91 -24.57
C TYR A 34 10.49 5.11 -25.63
N TRP A 35 9.55 6.04 -25.40
CA TRP A 35 8.42 6.29 -26.30
C TRP A 35 8.28 7.78 -26.63
N PRO A 36 9.17 8.33 -27.45
CA PRO A 36 9.18 9.77 -27.77
C PRO A 36 8.02 10.19 -28.67
N ASN A 37 7.44 9.26 -29.44
CA ASN A 37 6.34 9.56 -30.35
C ASN A 37 5.01 9.01 -29.81
N PHE A 38 4.19 9.89 -29.22
CA PHE A 38 2.91 9.55 -28.62
C PHE A 38 1.79 9.25 -29.61
N THR A 39 1.98 9.55 -30.90
CA THR A 39 1.01 9.22 -31.96
C THR A 39 1.09 7.77 -32.37
N SER A 40 2.21 7.11 -32.13
CA SER A 40 2.36 5.67 -32.31
C SER A 40 1.72 4.94 -31.14
N THR A 41 0.93 3.92 -31.42
CA THR A 41 0.18 3.16 -30.42
C THR A 41 0.58 1.69 -30.42
N SER A 42 0.57 1.07 -29.24
CA SER A 42 0.81 -0.36 -29.03
C SER A 42 0.30 -0.76 -27.65
N ALA A 43 0.29 -2.07 -27.36
CA ALA A 43 -0.03 -2.56 -26.02
C ALA A 43 0.92 -1.98 -24.97
N PRO A 44 0.43 -1.40 -23.87
CA PRO A 44 1.26 -0.76 -22.84
C PRO A 44 2.11 -1.79 -22.09
N LYS A 45 3.36 -1.42 -21.76
CA LYS A 45 4.28 -2.26 -20.98
C LYS A 45 4.73 -1.59 -19.69
N TYR A 46 4.83 -0.27 -19.70
CA TYR A 46 5.35 0.52 -18.61
C TYR A 46 4.35 1.55 -18.15
N TYR A 47 4.44 1.94 -16.89
CA TYR A 47 3.70 3.06 -16.34
C TYR A 47 4.59 3.94 -15.46
N SER A 48 4.22 5.19 -15.36
CA SER A 48 4.81 6.17 -14.47
C SER A 48 3.72 7.00 -13.82
N VAL A 49 3.96 7.49 -12.62
CA VAL A 49 3.08 8.50 -11.98
C VAL A 49 3.39 9.84 -12.63
N PHE A 50 2.38 10.44 -13.25
CA PHE A 50 2.54 11.76 -13.87
C PHE A 50 2.26 12.88 -12.86
N ASP A 51 1.12 12.80 -12.19
CA ASP A 51 0.69 13.68 -11.11
C ASP A 51 -0.14 12.90 -10.08
N GLU A 52 -0.77 13.60 -9.13
CA GLU A 52 -1.56 12.97 -8.06
C GLU A 52 -2.73 12.12 -8.60
N ASP A 53 -3.27 12.45 -9.78
CA ASP A 53 -4.49 11.87 -10.33
C ASP A 53 -4.27 11.03 -11.60
N THR A 54 -3.08 11.07 -12.22
CA THR A 54 -2.83 10.48 -13.53
C THR A 54 -1.63 9.56 -13.58
N PHE A 55 -1.80 8.44 -14.30
CA PHE A 55 -0.71 7.57 -14.73
C PHE A 55 -0.38 7.82 -16.20
N TYR A 56 0.88 7.82 -16.47
CA TYR A 56 1.42 7.83 -17.82
C TYR A 56 1.76 6.41 -18.25
N LEU A 57 1.24 5.99 -19.40
CA LEU A 57 1.48 4.64 -19.94
C LEU A 57 2.37 4.72 -21.19
N ALA A 58 3.29 3.79 -21.32
CA ALA A 58 4.11 3.64 -22.54
C ALA A 58 4.26 2.15 -22.90
N PRO A 59 4.12 1.81 -24.18
CA PRO A 59 3.59 2.60 -25.32
C PRO A 59 2.22 3.23 -25.07
N THR A 60 1.86 4.23 -25.87
CA THR A 60 0.49 4.76 -25.90
C THR A 60 -0.47 3.63 -26.26
N PRO A 61 -1.54 3.38 -25.45
CA PRO A 61 -2.47 2.28 -25.71
C PRO A 61 -3.12 2.37 -27.09
N ASP A 62 -3.16 1.24 -27.80
CA ASP A 62 -3.76 1.10 -29.14
C ASP A 62 -5.28 0.89 -29.09
N GLN A 63 -5.81 0.53 -27.92
CA GLN A 63 -7.22 0.32 -27.67
C GLN A 63 -7.59 0.62 -26.21
N SER A 64 -8.88 0.56 -25.88
CA SER A 64 -9.33 0.64 -24.51
C SER A 64 -9.12 -0.69 -23.78
N TYR A 65 -8.31 -0.69 -22.75
CA TYR A 65 -8.04 -1.83 -21.89
C TYR A 65 -8.78 -1.73 -20.57
N VAL A 66 -9.30 -2.85 -20.08
CA VAL A 66 -9.81 -2.94 -18.72
C VAL A 66 -8.59 -3.03 -17.79
N THR A 67 -8.38 -2.00 -16.98
CA THR A 67 -7.24 -1.93 -16.07
C THR A 67 -7.65 -2.21 -14.64
N GLN A 68 -6.77 -2.87 -13.88
CA GLN A 68 -6.89 -3.06 -12.45
C GLN A 68 -5.72 -2.38 -11.75
N LEU A 69 -6.04 -1.51 -10.80
CA LEU A 69 -5.08 -0.81 -9.96
C LEU A 69 -5.08 -1.41 -8.55
N GLY A 70 -3.96 -1.96 -8.12
CA GLY A 70 -3.72 -2.31 -6.72
C GLY A 70 -3.10 -1.15 -5.97
N TYR A 71 -3.75 -0.68 -4.91
CA TYR A 71 -3.28 0.48 -4.17
C TYR A 71 -3.61 0.40 -2.67
N ILE A 72 -2.89 1.18 -1.88
CA ILE A 72 -3.21 1.41 -0.48
C ILE A 72 -4.08 2.67 -0.42
N ARG A 73 -5.28 2.51 0.11
CA ARG A 73 -6.21 3.63 0.25
C ARG A 73 -6.04 4.36 1.57
N ARG A 74 -6.33 5.63 1.60
CA ARG A 74 -6.51 6.41 2.82
C ARG A 74 -7.77 5.92 3.55
N PRO A 75 -7.67 5.57 4.85
CA PRO A 75 -8.86 5.18 5.60
C PRO A 75 -9.88 6.32 5.66
N LEU A 76 -11.15 5.96 5.62
CA LEU A 76 -12.24 6.92 5.82
C LEU A 76 -12.14 7.50 7.25
N GLN A 77 -12.31 8.81 7.34
CA GLN A 77 -12.31 9.49 8.64
C GLN A 77 -13.58 9.18 9.42
N LEU A 78 -13.50 9.27 10.75
CA LEU A 78 -14.65 9.20 11.61
C LEU A 78 -15.55 10.42 11.37
N SER A 79 -16.84 10.17 11.25
CA SER A 79 -17.88 11.19 11.08
C SER A 79 -19.18 10.70 11.68
N SER A 80 -20.20 11.54 11.69
CA SER A 80 -21.56 11.15 12.14
C SER A 80 -22.16 10.00 11.33
N THR A 81 -21.75 9.85 10.06
CA THR A 81 -22.20 8.78 9.15
C THR A 81 -21.25 7.60 9.10
N ASN A 82 -19.97 7.79 9.44
CA ASN A 82 -18.95 6.75 9.50
C ASN A 82 -18.41 6.65 10.94
N THR A 83 -19.07 5.84 11.74
CA THR A 83 -18.78 5.70 13.19
C THR A 83 -17.67 4.69 13.48
N THR A 84 -17.25 3.90 12.49
CA THR A 84 -16.22 2.86 12.65
C THR A 84 -15.12 3.02 11.62
N THR A 85 -13.88 2.87 12.05
CA THR A 85 -12.70 2.84 11.18
C THR A 85 -11.94 1.55 11.40
N TRP A 86 -10.99 1.25 10.51
CA TRP A 86 -10.11 0.10 10.70
C TRP A 86 -9.36 0.16 12.06
N ILE A 87 -8.92 1.35 12.48
CA ILE A 87 -8.22 1.53 13.77
C ILE A 87 -9.16 1.28 14.93
N SER A 88 -10.41 1.79 14.89
CA SER A 88 -11.37 1.57 15.97
C SER A 88 -11.72 0.09 16.18
N THR A 89 -11.61 -0.71 15.13
CA THR A 89 -11.89 -2.16 15.18
C THR A 89 -10.68 -2.98 15.59
N ASN A 90 -9.48 -2.65 15.03
CA ASN A 90 -8.29 -3.49 15.20
C ASN A 90 -7.32 -2.98 16.29
N ALA A 91 -7.38 -1.70 16.66
CA ALA A 91 -6.53 -1.11 17.69
C ALA A 91 -7.30 -0.05 18.51
N PRO A 92 -8.40 -0.43 19.18
CA PRO A 92 -9.24 0.52 19.92
C PRO A 92 -8.46 1.22 21.04
N GLU A 93 -7.53 0.56 21.70
CA GLU A 93 -6.70 1.16 22.74
C GLU A 93 -5.79 2.27 22.20
N ALA A 94 -5.18 2.08 21.03
CA ALA A 94 -4.37 3.11 20.40
C ALA A 94 -5.21 4.35 20.08
N LEU A 95 -6.42 4.17 19.54
CA LEU A 95 -7.34 5.28 19.28
C LEU A 95 -7.77 5.97 20.57
N PHE A 96 -8.08 5.21 21.61
CA PHE A 96 -8.51 5.73 22.91
C PHE A 96 -7.43 6.62 23.55
N TYR A 97 -6.20 6.12 23.64
CA TYR A 97 -5.10 6.91 24.21
C TYR A 97 -4.72 8.12 23.36
N ALA A 98 -4.80 8.02 22.02
CA ALA A 98 -4.59 9.16 21.13
C ALA A 98 -5.61 10.29 21.42
N VAL A 99 -6.89 9.94 21.59
CA VAL A 99 -7.94 10.92 21.95
C VAL A 99 -7.70 11.51 23.32
N LEU A 100 -7.31 10.70 24.32
CA LEU A 100 -6.99 11.18 25.66
C LEU A 100 -5.81 12.16 25.67
N ILE A 101 -4.75 11.89 24.92
CA ILE A 101 -3.60 12.81 24.76
C ILE A 101 -4.07 14.16 24.22
N GLN A 102 -4.87 14.17 23.17
CA GLN A 102 -5.38 15.40 22.57
C GLN A 102 -6.31 16.16 23.52
N ALA A 103 -7.24 15.46 24.17
CA ALA A 103 -8.17 16.07 25.13
C ALA A 103 -7.43 16.66 26.34
N HIS A 104 -6.45 15.92 26.87
CA HIS A 104 -5.67 16.35 28.03
C HIS A 104 -4.76 17.54 27.70
N SER A 105 -4.15 17.54 26.54
CA SER A 105 -3.38 18.67 26.02
C SER A 105 -4.25 19.93 25.84
N TYR A 106 -5.47 19.76 25.30
CA TYR A 106 -6.42 20.87 25.16
C TYR A 106 -6.86 21.46 26.50
N THR A 107 -7.13 20.62 27.48
CA THR A 107 -7.56 21.04 28.83
C THR A 107 -6.40 21.53 29.73
N LYS A 108 -5.14 21.46 29.22
CA LYS A 108 -3.93 21.81 29.99
C LYS A 108 -3.83 21.06 31.32
N GLY A 109 -4.13 19.76 31.28
CA GLY A 109 -4.09 18.91 32.46
C GLY A 109 -2.67 18.65 33.00
N PRO A 110 -2.53 17.93 34.13
CA PRO A 110 -1.24 17.61 34.74
C PRO A 110 -0.30 16.83 33.79
N LEU A 111 0.99 17.17 33.82
CA LEU A 111 1.99 16.62 32.91
C LEU A 111 2.24 15.12 33.13
N ASP A 112 2.15 14.65 34.36
CA ASP A 112 2.32 13.23 34.73
C ASP A 112 1.26 12.34 34.07
N MET A 113 0.02 12.78 34.00
CA MET A 113 -1.05 12.08 33.30
C MET A 113 -0.84 12.07 31.80
N LEU A 114 -0.36 13.17 31.22
CA LEU A 114 -0.03 13.22 29.80
C LEU A 114 1.06 12.20 29.45
N GLN A 115 2.14 12.15 30.24
CA GLN A 115 3.22 11.16 30.06
C GLN A 115 2.74 9.71 30.18
N TYR A 116 1.81 9.45 31.10
CA TYR A 116 1.19 8.14 31.21
C TYR A 116 0.41 7.75 29.93
N PHE A 117 -0.40 8.66 29.40
CA PHE A 117 -1.16 8.41 28.17
C PHE A 117 -0.24 8.22 26.95
N GLU A 118 0.82 9.02 26.82
CA GLU A 118 1.81 8.88 25.75
C GLU A 118 2.52 7.53 25.82
N LYS A 119 2.93 7.08 26.99
CA LYS A 119 3.53 5.77 27.19
C LYS A 119 2.59 4.64 26.80
N SER A 120 1.33 4.71 27.25
CA SER A 120 0.31 3.70 26.94
C SER A 120 -0.02 3.67 25.45
N TYR A 121 -0.10 4.83 24.81
CA TYR A 121 -0.24 4.94 23.35
C TYR A 121 0.92 4.26 22.61
N GLY A 122 2.16 4.53 23.03
CA GLY A 122 3.35 3.92 22.45
C GLY A 122 3.33 2.39 22.55
N GLN A 123 2.91 1.84 23.68
CA GLN A 123 2.75 0.38 23.86
C GLN A 123 1.67 -0.20 22.94
N ALA A 124 0.52 0.47 22.82
CA ALA A 124 -0.57 0.03 21.94
C ALA A 124 -0.16 0.03 20.45
N ILE A 125 0.59 1.04 20.00
CA ILE A 125 1.11 1.12 18.65
C ILE A 125 2.18 0.04 18.39
N GLN A 126 3.06 -0.23 19.34
CA GLN A 126 4.04 -1.32 19.20
C GLN A 126 3.36 -2.68 19.07
N GLY A 127 2.34 -2.96 19.89
CA GLY A 127 1.54 -4.18 19.80
C GLY A 127 0.89 -4.35 18.43
N LEU A 128 0.29 -3.28 17.90
CA LEU A 128 -0.28 -3.25 16.55
C LEU A 128 0.78 -3.52 15.47
N GLY A 129 1.98 -2.92 15.61
CA GLY A 129 3.08 -3.13 14.67
C GLY A 129 3.51 -4.58 14.59
N VAL A 130 3.66 -5.25 15.73
CA VAL A 130 4.01 -6.69 15.82
C VAL A 130 2.93 -7.56 15.16
N GLU A 131 1.65 -7.28 15.42
CA GLU A 131 0.54 -8.01 14.81
C GLU A 131 0.52 -7.86 13.28
N GLN A 132 0.73 -6.65 12.77
CA GLN A 132 0.76 -6.40 11.32
C GLN A 132 1.95 -7.07 10.64
N GLN A 133 3.13 -7.09 11.27
CA GLN A 133 4.29 -7.84 10.76
C GLN A 133 4.00 -9.34 10.71
N GLY A 134 3.34 -9.90 11.72
CA GLY A 134 2.95 -11.31 11.73
C GLY A 134 1.99 -11.67 10.59
N ARG A 135 1.05 -10.79 10.26
CA ARG A 135 0.13 -10.97 9.12
C ARG A 135 0.82 -10.90 7.76
N GLY A 136 1.88 -10.08 7.62
CA GLY A 136 2.64 -9.94 6.39
C GLY A 136 3.57 -11.09 6.06
N ARG A 137 3.97 -11.87 7.07
CA ARG A 137 4.96 -12.98 6.93
C ARG A 137 4.43 -14.27 6.31
N ARG A 138 3.16 -14.35 5.97
CA ARG A 138 2.56 -15.57 5.38
C ARG A 138 2.92 -15.82 3.93
N ASP A 139 3.49 -14.84 3.23
CA ASP A 139 3.92 -14.99 1.84
C ASP A 139 5.44 -15.10 1.76
N GLU A 140 5.95 -16.31 1.79
CA GLU A 140 7.39 -16.61 1.71
C GLU A 140 8.05 -16.12 0.40
N TYR A 141 7.27 -15.96 -0.68
CA TYR A 141 7.75 -15.39 -1.94
C TYR A 141 7.98 -13.88 -1.86
N ARG A 142 7.31 -13.22 -0.94
CA ARG A 142 7.35 -11.77 -0.78
C ARG A 142 8.51 -11.28 0.08
N ASP A 143 9.01 -12.12 0.98
CA ASP A 143 10.05 -11.76 1.93
C ASP A 143 11.48 -11.88 1.36
N GLY A 144 11.64 -12.23 0.08
CA GLY A 144 12.94 -12.35 -0.57
C GLY A 144 13.87 -13.39 0.07
N VAL A 145 13.34 -14.29 0.88
CA VAL A 145 14.11 -15.37 1.48
C VAL A 145 14.43 -16.38 0.38
N LEU A 146 15.68 -16.41 -0.02
CA LEU A 146 16.22 -17.45 -0.89
C LEU A 146 16.03 -18.80 -0.20
N ARG A 147 15.08 -19.59 -0.67
CA ARG A 147 15.00 -21.01 -0.29
C ARG A 147 16.22 -21.72 -0.86
N ILE A 148 17.18 -22.01 -0.01
CA ILE A 148 18.24 -22.96 -0.38
C ILE A 148 17.57 -24.32 -0.47
N PRO A 149 17.48 -24.95 -1.66
CA PRO A 149 16.91 -26.29 -1.76
C PRO A 149 17.77 -27.22 -0.93
N ILE A 150 17.18 -27.82 0.10
CA ILE A 150 17.84 -28.88 0.87
C ILE A 150 17.98 -30.03 -0.14
N LYS A 151 19.19 -30.26 -0.61
CA LYS A 151 19.51 -31.47 -1.35
C LYS A 151 19.21 -32.65 -0.40
N SER A 152 18.15 -33.39 -0.68
CA SER A 152 17.96 -34.67 -0.08
C SER A 152 19.21 -35.51 -0.42
N VAL A 153 20.02 -35.81 0.58
CA VAL A 153 21.08 -36.80 0.43
C VAL A 153 20.34 -38.12 0.17
N SER A 154 20.37 -38.58 -1.09
CA SER A 154 19.91 -39.90 -1.42
C SER A 154 20.74 -40.89 -0.60
N PRO A 155 20.15 -41.77 0.23
CA PRO A 155 20.92 -42.85 0.85
C PRO A 155 21.51 -43.69 -0.29
N GLY A 156 22.83 -43.71 -0.34
CA GLY A 156 23.56 -44.58 -1.27
C GLY A 156 23.22 -46.05 -1.04
N PRO A 157 23.45 -46.92 -2.02
CA PRO A 157 23.15 -48.33 -1.94
C PRO A 157 23.91 -49.06 -0.82
#